data_758dc1fa1d89f89cc5a962848aa9a7dd
#
_entry.id   758dc1fa1d89f89cc5a962848aa9a7dd
#
_cell.length_a   1.000
_cell.length_b   1.000
_cell.length_c   1.000
_cell.angle_alpha   90.00
_cell.angle_beta   90.00
_cell.angle_gamma   90.00
#
_symmetry.space_group_name_H-M   'P 1'
#
loop_
_entity.id
_entity.type
_entity.pdbx_description
1 polymer ?
#
loop_
_entity_poly.entity_id
_entity_poly.type
_entity_poly.pdbx_seq_one_letter_code
_entity_poly.pdbx_strand_id
1 'polypeptide(L)'
;MRLEPTNIQQIGNELAIHWNDGTESYFSLEFLRRACPCAACGGEPDVLGNIMRPNVTYSPESFELAGFDQVGGYAVQPRWRDGHGTGIYSFQYLRRLAAPVK
;
A
#
# COMPACT_ATOMS: atom_id res chain seq x y z
N MET A 1 -20.83 9.74 -1.21
CA MET A 1 -20.07 9.33 -2.39
C MET A 1 -18.97 8.36 -1.98
N ARG A 2 -18.84 7.28 -2.71
CA ARG A 2 -17.82 6.28 -2.40
C ARG A 2 -16.44 6.81 -2.82
N LEU A 3 -15.46 6.63 -1.97
CA LEU A 3 -14.09 7.01 -2.29
C LEU A 3 -13.50 6.04 -3.30
N GLU A 4 -13.08 6.56 -4.43
CA GLU A 4 -12.47 5.76 -5.49
C GLU A 4 -11.36 6.55 -6.17
N PRO A 5 -10.31 5.88 -6.64
CA PRO A 5 -9.31 6.57 -7.43
C PRO A 5 -9.82 6.84 -8.85
N THR A 6 -9.52 8.01 -9.37
CA THR A 6 -9.80 8.33 -10.76
C THR A 6 -8.60 8.06 -11.64
N ASN A 7 -7.41 8.01 -11.05
CA ASN A 7 -6.19 7.71 -11.77
C ASN A 7 -5.15 7.19 -10.79
N ILE A 8 -4.38 6.17 -11.19
CA ILE A 8 -3.27 5.63 -10.42
C ILE A 8 -2.12 5.46 -11.39
N GLN A 9 -0.95 6.03 -11.06
CA GLN A 9 0.23 5.87 -11.91
C GLN A 9 1.50 5.88 -11.09
N GLN A 10 2.50 5.19 -11.61
CA GLN A 10 3.83 5.20 -11.02
C GLN A 10 4.64 6.33 -11.66
N ILE A 11 5.25 7.15 -10.82
CA ILE A 11 6.11 8.24 -11.26
C ILE A 11 7.44 8.07 -10.54
N GLY A 12 8.45 7.57 -11.25
CA GLY A 12 9.74 7.27 -10.62
C GLY A 12 9.58 6.27 -9.49
N ASN A 13 9.99 6.66 -8.28
CA ASN A 13 9.89 5.81 -7.09
C ASN A 13 8.61 6.04 -6.31
N GLU A 14 7.59 6.65 -6.90
CA GLU A 14 6.37 6.98 -6.19
C GLU A 14 5.15 6.45 -6.91
N LEU A 15 4.12 6.14 -6.15
CA LEU A 15 2.81 5.81 -6.68
C LEU A 15 1.90 7.00 -6.42
N ALA A 16 1.33 7.56 -7.48
CA ALA A 16 0.44 8.71 -7.39
C ALA A 16 -0.99 8.26 -7.60
N ILE A 17 -1.87 8.66 -6.70
CA ILE A 17 -3.28 8.32 -6.78
C ILE A 17 -4.09 9.61 -6.76
N HIS A 18 -4.92 9.79 -7.78
CA HIS A 18 -5.88 10.88 -7.84
C HIS A 18 -7.24 10.31 -7.45
N TRP A 19 -7.91 10.98 -6.53
CA TRP A 19 -9.16 10.49 -5.97
C TRP A 19 -10.36 11.24 -6.55
N ASN A 20 -11.51 10.61 -6.47
CA ASN A 20 -12.74 11.20 -7.02
C ASN A 20 -13.27 12.39 -6.22
N ASP A 21 -12.70 12.67 -5.05
CA ASP A 21 -13.06 13.86 -4.28
C ASP A 21 -12.15 15.05 -4.60
N GLY A 22 -11.29 14.93 -5.60
CA GLY A 22 -10.40 16.00 -6.01
C GLY A 22 -9.07 16.05 -5.30
N THR A 23 -8.82 15.12 -4.37
CA THR A 23 -7.54 15.08 -3.66
C THR A 23 -6.57 14.13 -4.35
N GLU A 24 -5.29 14.23 -3.97
CA GLU A 24 -4.22 13.40 -4.51
C GLU A 24 -3.39 12.84 -3.37
N SER A 25 -2.88 11.64 -3.57
CA SER A 25 -1.99 11.00 -2.59
C SER A 25 -0.75 10.52 -3.31
N TYR A 26 0.41 10.67 -2.65
CA TYR A 26 1.69 10.24 -3.21
C TYR A 26 2.38 9.38 -2.17
N PHE A 27 2.87 8.22 -2.59
CA PHE A 27 3.54 7.28 -1.70
C PHE A 27 4.87 6.90 -2.31
N SER A 28 5.95 6.98 -1.52
CA SER A 28 7.19 6.36 -1.98
C SER A 28 6.96 4.85 -2.03
N LEU A 29 7.58 4.18 -2.98
CA LEU A 29 7.40 2.74 -3.11
C LEU A 29 7.94 2.00 -1.89
N GLU A 30 9.04 2.49 -1.31
CA GLU A 30 9.56 1.90 -0.08
C GLU A 30 8.57 2.01 1.07
N PHE A 31 7.99 3.19 1.27
CA PHE A 31 7.00 3.38 2.33
C PHE A 31 5.79 2.46 2.11
N LEU A 32 5.32 2.41 0.87
CA LEU A 32 4.15 1.61 0.55
C LEU A 32 4.42 0.12 0.81
N ARG A 33 5.60 -0.37 0.42
CA ARG A 33 5.97 -1.76 0.66
C ARG A 33 6.05 -2.07 2.15
N ARG A 34 6.66 -1.18 2.93
CA ARG A 34 6.80 -1.39 4.37
C ARG A 34 5.46 -1.33 5.08
N ALA A 35 4.45 -0.70 4.47
CA ALA A 35 3.10 -0.60 5.01
C ALA A 35 2.18 -1.71 4.51
N CYS A 36 2.74 -2.75 3.88
CA CYS A 36 1.95 -3.85 3.31
C CYS A 36 1.05 -4.48 4.38
N PRO A 37 -0.25 -4.56 4.14
CA PRO A 37 -1.20 -5.03 5.15
C PRO A 37 -1.42 -6.54 5.16
N CYS A 38 -0.66 -7.30 4.37
CA CYS A 38 -0.84 -8.75 4.34
C CYS A 38 -0.32 -9.38 5.63
N ALA A 39 -0.82 -10.57 5.95
CA ALA A 39 -0.48 -11.24 7.21
C ALA A 39 1.02 -11.55 7.30
N ALA A 40 1.69 -11.78 6.15
CA ALA A 40 3.11 -12.09 6.16
C ALA A 40 3.99 -10.86 6.46
N CYS A 41 3.50 -9.67 6.19
CA CYS A 41 4.27 -8.44 6.34
C CYS A 41 3.80 -7.60 7.53
N GLY A 42 2.49 -7.53 7.74
CA GLY A 42 1.91 -6.56 8.65
C GLY A 42 1.92 -6.98 10.11
N GLY A 43 1.77 -8.25 10.36
CA GLY A 43 1.55 -8.73 11.72
C GLY A 43 0.24 -8.22 12.28
N GLU A 44 -0.30 -8.92 13.26
CA GLU A 44 -1.51 -8.49 13.92
C GLU A 44 -1.22 -8.29 15.41
N PRO A 45 -1.93 -7.35 16.07
CA PRO A 45 -1.73 -7.18 17.50
C PRO A 45 -2.19 -8.44 18.23
N ASP A 46 -1.42 -8.85 19.22
CA ASP A 46 -1.81 -9.98 20.06
C ASP A 46 -2.82 -9.52 21.12
N VAL A 47 -3.20 -10.44 22.02
CA VAL A 47 -4.21 -10.14 23.03
C VAL A 47 -3.75 -9.07 24.02
N LEU A 48 -2.45 -8.80 24.07
CA LEU A 48 -1.90 -7.76 24.93
C LEU A 48 -1.67 -6.44 24.19
N GLY A 49 -2.02 -6.41 22.92
CA GLY A 49 -1.85 -5.22 22.10
C GLY A 49 -0.48 -5.07 21.48
N ASN A 50 0.40 -6.02 21.65
CA ASN A 50 1.72 -5.99 21.02
C ASN A 50 1.60 -6.42 19.55
N ILE A 51 2.34 -5.76 18.70
CA ILE A 51 2.36 -6.13 17.28
C ILE A 51 3.60 -6.97 17.03
N MET A 52 3.36 -8.25 16.72
CA MET A 52 4.44 -9.17 16.39
C MET A 52 4.62 -9.17 14.89
N ARG A 53 5.66 -8.49 14.43
CA ARG A 53 5.97 -8.48 13.00
C ARG A 53 6.96 -9.58 12.69
N PRO A 54 6.72 -10.38 11.65
CA PRO A 54 7.73 -11.34 11.24
C PRO A 54 8.97 -10.60 10.75
N ASN A 55 10.12 -11.25 10.86
CA ASN A 55 11.35 -10.71 10.31
C ASN A 55 11.25 -10.72 8.79
N VAL A 56 11.07 -9.54 8.20
CA VAL A 56 10.99 -9.41 6.76
C VAL A 56 12.31 -8.84 6.26
N THR A 57 12.97 -9.58 5.40
CA THR A 57 14.19 -9.11 4.76
C THR A 57 13.83 -8.55 3.40
N TYR A 58 14.21 -7.30 3.18
CA TYR A 58 13.94 -6.63 1.91
C TYR A 58 15.20 -6.65 1.05
N SER A 59 14.99 -6.78 -0.26
CA SER A 59 16.03 -6.60 -1.27
C SER A 59 15.69 -5.33 -2.06
N PRO A 60 16.58 -4.85 -2.93
CA PRO A 60 16.21 -3.72 -3.79
C PRO A 60 14.94 -3.96 -4.59
N GLU A 61 14.71 -5.20 -5.04
CA GLU A 61 13.50 -5.55 -5.79
C GLU A 61 12.24 -5.46 -4.95
N SER A 62 12.36 -5.51 -3.63
CA SER A 62 11.21 -5.38 -2.73
C SER A 62 10.55 -4.02 -2.85
N PHE A 63 11.29 -3.01 -3.29
CA PHE A 63 10.79 -1.65 -3.41
C PHE A 63 10.58 -1.26 -4.88
N GLU A 64 10.61 -2.23 -5.78
CA GLU A 64 10.35 -2.01 -7.20
C GLU A 64 9.01 -2.61 -7.56
N LEU A 65 8.18 -1.80 -8.21
CA LEU A 65 6.83 -2.19 -8.54
C LEU A 65 6.80 -2.82 -9.93
N ALA A 66 6.33 -4.05 -10.02
CA ALA A 66 6.14 -4.73 -11.30
C ALA A 66 4.82 -4.34 -11.93
N GLY A 67 3.84 -3.98 -11.12
CA GLY A 67 2.54 -3.58 -11.60
C GLY A 67 1.57 -3.53 -10.44
N PHE A 68 0.33 -3.19 -10.73
CA PHE A 68 -0.72 -3.19 -9.72
C PHE A 68 -2.06 -3.46 -10.39
N ASP A 69 -3.00 -3.99 -9.60
CA ASP A 69 -4.37 -4.26 -10.05
C ASP A 69 -5.35 -3.65 -9.07
N GLN A 70 -6.49 -3.22 -9.57
CA GLN A 70 -7.59 -2.84 -8.69
C GLN A 70 -8.38 -4.09 -8.32
N VAL A 71 -8.68 -4.22 -7.03
CA VAL A 71 -9.41 -5.36 -6.51
C VAL A 71 -10.80 -4.91 -6.15
N GLY A 72 -11.80 -5.44 -6.84
CA GLY A 72 -13.18 -5.02 -6.67
C GLY A 72 -13.29 -3.52 -6.87
N GLY A 73 -14.15 -2.87 -6.13
CA GLY A 73 -14.24 -1.41 -6.15
C GLY A 73 -13.71 -0.80 -4.87
N TYR A 74 -12.74 -1.44 -4.19
CA TYR A 74 -12.37 -1.01 -2.86
C TYR A 74 -10.87 -1.05 -2.54
N ALA A 75 -10.03 -1.62 -3.41
CA ALA A 75 -8.63 -1.84 -3.05
C ALA A 75 -7.71 -1.88 -4.26
N VAL A 76 -6.40 -1.75 -3.96
CA VAL A 76 -5.33 -1.89 -4.94
C VAL A 76 -4.39 -2.98 -4.45
N GLN A 77 -3.97 -3.85 -5.36
CA GLN A 77 -3.03 -4.93 -5.06
C GLN A 77 -1.76 -4.74 -5.87
N PRO A 78 -0.69 -4.21 -5.27
CA PRO A 78 0.57 -4.04 -5.97
C PRO A 78 1.27 -5.39 -6.14
N ARG A 79 2.01 -5.52 -7.22
CA ARG A 79 2.88 -6.66 -7.46
C ARG A 79 4.31 -6.15 -7.47
N TRP A 80 5.13 -6.69 -6.59
CA TRP A 80 6.50 -6.24 -6.41
C TRP A 80 7.47 -7.15 -7.15
N ARG A 81 8.62 -6.61 -7.52
CA ARG A 81 9.58 -7.36 -8.35
C ARG A 81 10.25 -8.51 -7.61
N ASP A 82 10.17 -8.53 -6.29
CA ASP A 82 10.68 -9.66 -5.51
C ASP A 82 9.70 -10.83 -5.44
N GLY A 83 8.58 -10.74 -6.17
CA GLY A 83 7.56 -11.79 -6.19
C GLY A 83 6.45 -11.63 -5.18
N HIS A 84 6.53 -10.63 -4.32
CA HIS A 84 5.48 -10.39 -3.33
C HIS A 84 4.27 -9.72 -3.98
N GLY A 85 3.09 -10.25 -3.76
CA GLY A 85 1.88 -9.71 -4.38
C GLY A 85 0.62 -9.99 -3.60
N THR A 86 0.73 -10.24 -2.28
CA THR A 86 -0.41 -10.60 -1.46
C THR A 86 -1.00 -9.44 -0.68
N GLY A 87 -0.41 -8.26 -0.73
CA GLY A 87 -0.93 -7.11 0.00
C GLY A 87 -2.06 -6.45 -0.75
N ILE A 88 -3.21 -6.33 -0.08
CA ILE A 88 -4.38 -5.66 -0.65
C ILE A 88 -4.60 -4.39 0.16
N TYR A 89 -4.34 -3.25 -0.47
CA TYR A 89 -4.44 -1.94 0.18
C TYR A 89 -5.83 -1.38 -0.13
N SER A 90 -6.72 -1.35 0.86
CA SER A 90 -8.02 -0.74 0.65
C SER A 90 -7.86 0.76 0.38
N PHE A 91 -8.81 1.36 -0.31
CA PHE A 91 -8.76 2.80 -0.56
C PHE A 91 -8.75 3.58 0.75
N GLN A 92 -9.48 3.11 1.74
CA GLN A 92 -9.51 3.76 3.05
C GLN A 92 -8.16 3.64 3.75
N TYR A 93 -7.51 2.48 3.64
CA TYR A 93 -6.18 2.28 4.22
C TYR A 93 -5.17 3.21 3.54
N LEU A 94 -5.22 3.31 2.21
CA LEU A 94 -4.33 4.22 1.49
C LEU A 94 -4.53 5.67 1.91
N ARG A 95 -5.79 6.10 2.07
CA ARG A 95 -6.07 7.46 2.52
C ARG A 95 -5.55 7.68 3.93
N ARG A 96 -5.61 6.68 4.79
CA ARG A 96 -5.10 6.76 6.15
C ARG A 96 -3.58 6.88 6.15
N LEU A 97 -2.91 6.13 5.29
CA LEU A 97 -1.44 6.21 5.17
C LEU A 97 -1.00 7.58 4.67
N ALA A 98 -1.78 8.20 3.81
CA ALA A 98 -1.45 9.49 3.23
C ALA A 98 -1.87 10.67 4.10
N ALA A 99 -2.59 10.42 5.19
CA ALA A 99 -3.08 11.51 6.04
C ALA A 99 -1.91 12.29 6.62
N PRO A 100 -2.00 13.62 6.67
CA PRO A 100 -0.93 14.40 7.26
C PRO A 100 -0.75 14.04 8.73
N VAL A 101 0.50 13.94 9.14
CA VAL A 101 0.83 13.71 10.53
C VAL A 101 0.79 15.06 11.22
N LYS A 102 -0.03 15.15 12.21
CA LYS A 102 -0.19 16.37 12.98
C LYS A 102 0.53 16.28 14.30
#